data_6674ada23621ee3c30ea13bfce289e7c
#
_entry.id   6674ada23621ee3c30ea13bfce289e7c
#
_cell.length_a   1.000
_cell.length_b   1.000
_cell.length_c   1.000
_cell.angle_alpha   90.00
_cell.angle_beta   90.00
_cell.angle_gamma   90.00
#
_symmetry.space_group_name_H-M   'P 1'
#
loop_
_entity.id
_entity.type
_entity.pdbx_description
1 polymer ?
#
loop_
_entity_poly.entity_id
_entity_poly.type
_entity_poly.pdbx_seq_one_letter_code
_entity_poly.pdbx_strand_id
1 'polypeptide(L)'
;NQGTVTNMLHAVELASGQWIAGISPGDYVYDASTVRWVLDMLRKDAPQVAFGKSAYYRQEADGTLVQLPGETPFDRTPYEAAHYDNKAIRRNVLLYDDGISGIETMYERGIFLDALQKMNGRVRFAEDFATRMFAVQGLHIRCYDRILRWYEYGTGVSTNEKARARMDADWRAMLTLMRELYPQDCMVRLAWEYYHNDRHKSRLVRGLIGRLGVPQNCAFKKAQRSWQPPVNGDLAELKKIYAYAEEDTHA
;
A
#
# COMPACT_ATOMS: atom_id res chain seq x y z
N ASN A 1 -14.40 9.41 15.25
CA ASN A 1 -13.47 8.77 14.28
C ASN A 1 -13.25 9.73 13.11
N GLN A 2 -12.04 10.29 13.02
CA GLN A 2 -11.67 11.28 11.98
C GLN A 2 -11.08 10.62 10.71
N GLY A 3 -10.89 9.30 10.74
CA GLY A 3 -10.29 8.53 9.66
C GLY A 3 -8.79 8.27 9.85
N THR A 4 -8.24 7.35 9.05
CA THR A 4 -6.85 6.87 9.20
C THR A 4 -5.86 7.96 8.80
N VAL A 5 -6.14 8.74 7.76
CA VAL A 5 -5.26 9.84 7.30
C VAL A 5 -5.03 10.87 8.41
N THR A 6 -6.10 11.35 9.07
CA THR A 6 -5.98 12.34 10.15
C THR A 6 -5.26 11.73 11.37
N ASN A 7 -5.57 10.49 11.73
CA ASN A 7 -4.90 9.81 12.85
C ASN A 7 -3.40 9.61 12.56
N MET A 8 -3.06 9.19 11.35
CA MET A 8 -1.67 9.01 10.92
C MET A 8 -0.93 10.37 10.89
N LEU A 9 -1.57 11.43 10.41
CA LEU A 9 -0.99 12.77 10.42
C LEU A 9 -0.57 13.17 11.84
N HIS A 10 -1.48 13.08 12.82
CA HIS A 10 -1.16 13.40 14.21
C HIS A 10 -0.06 12.52 14.77
N ALA A 11 -0.06 11.22 14.46
CA ALA A 11 1.01 10.32 14.90
C ALA A 11 2.38 10.70 14.33
N VAL A 12 2.44 11.06 13.05
CA VAL A 12 3.67 11.46 12.36
C VAL A 12 4.17 12.83 12.83
N GLU A 13 3.27 13.76 13.19
CA GLU A 13 3.63 15.05 13.80
C GLU A 13 4.33 14.86 15.16
N LEU A 14 3.86 13.91 15.95
CA LEU A 14 4.45 13.59 17.27
C LEU A 14 5.71 12.72 17.18
N ALA A 15 5.91 12.03 16.08
CA ALA A 15 7.05 11.14 15.90
C ALA A 15 8.36 11.95 15.72
N SER A 16 9.45 11.49 16.33
CA SER A 16 10.79 12.06 16.18
C SER A 16 11.72 11.23 15.28
N GLY A 17 11.31 10.02 14.89
CA GLY A 17 12.09 9.12 14.05
C GLY A 17 12.27 9.64 12.63
N GLN A 18 13.38 9.30 12.00
CA GLN A 18 13.63 9.62 10.59
C GLN A 18 12.67 8.86 9.66
N TRP A 19 12.30 7.66 10.04
CA TRP A 19 11.43 6.76 9.27
C TRP A 19 10.16 6.45 10.03
N ILE A 20 9.06 6.35 9.31
CA ILE A 20 7.74 5.98 9.82
C ILE A 20 7.36 4.62 9.22
N ALA A 21 6.93 3.71 10.07
CA ALA A 21 6.33 2.44 9.69
C ALA A 21 5.07 2.23 10.52
N GLY A 22 3.92 2.20 9.88
CA GLY A 22 2.65 1.93 10.54
C GLY A 22 2.54 0.45 10.94
N ILE A 23 1.81 0.20 12.03
CA ILE A 23 1.35 -1.13 12.42
C ILE A 23 -0.05 -1.00 13.01
N SER A 24 -0.95 -1.88 12.62
CA SER A 24 -2.33 -1.87 13.11
C SER A 24 -2.53 -2.94 14.19
N PRO A 25 -3.54 -2.83 15.05
CA PRO A 25 -3.90 -3.92 15.95
C PRO A 25 -4.18 -5.21 15.16
N GLY A 26 -3.63 -6.33 15.64
CA GLY A 26 -3.66 -7.62 14.95
C GLY A 26 -2.50 -7.86 13.97
N ASP A 27 -1.74 -6.81 13.61
CA ASP A 27 -0.54 -6.97 12.79
C ASP A 27 0.70 -7.08 13.67
N TYR A 28 1.71 -7.84 13.21
CA TYR A 28 2.95 -8.06 13.95
C TYR A 28 4.17 -7.86 13.06
N VAL A 29 5.30 -7.51 13.67
CA VAL A 29 6.62 -7.63 13.03
C VAL A 29 6.89 -9.11 12.76
N TYR A 30 7.44 -9.43 11.58
CA TYR A 30 7.55 -10.83 11.15
C TYR A 30 8.39 -11.69 12.10
N ASP A 31 9.57 -11.21 12.49
CA ASP A 31 10.47 -11.88 13.43
C ASP A 31 11.33 -10.88 14.22
N ALA A 32 12.04 -11.36 15.23
CA ALA A 32 12.90 -10.53 16.09
C ALA A 32 14.05 -9.83 15.33
N SER A 33 14.46 -10.33 14.17
CA SER A 33 15.54 -9.74 13.37
C SER A 33 15.06 -8.65 12.40
N THR A 34 13.76 -8.59 12.14
CA THR A 34 13.17 -7.74 11.09
C THR A 34 13.48 -6.26 11.28
N VAL A 35 13.29 -5.72 12.48
CA VAL A 35 13.52 -4.28 12.75
C VAL A 35 14.97 -3.90 12.51
N ARG A 36 15.91 -4.70 13.01
CA ARG A 36 17.34 -4.47 12.80
C ARG A 36 17.69 -4.51 11.32
N TRP A 37 17.24 -5.55 10.63
CA TRP A 37 17.48 -5.71 9.20
C TRP A 37 16.95 -4.52 8.39
N VAL A 38 15.71 -4.06 8.68
CA VAL A 38 15.10 -2.89 8.03
C VAL A 38 15.97 -1.65 8.23
N LEU A 39 16.39 -1.37 9.46
CA LEU A 39 17.23 -0.21 9.76
C LEU A 39 18.57 -0.26 9.01
N ASP A 40 19.20 -1.42 8.90
CA ASP A 40 20.44 -1.58 8.18
C ASP A 40 20.26 -1.32 6.67
N MET A 41 19.15 -1.81 6.08
CA MET A 41 18.83 -1.57 4.67
C MET A 41 18.47 -0.11 4.39
N LEU A 42 17.68 0.53 5.26
CA LEU A 42 17.34 1.95 5.13
C LEU A 42 18.59 2.84 5.22
N ARG A 43 19.53 2.52 6.10
CA ARG A 43 20.81 3.25 6.22
C ARG A 43 21.71 3.05 5.00
N LYS A 44 21.73 1.83 4.46
CA LYS A 44 22.57 1.47 3.32
C LYS A 44 22.08 2.10 2.01
N ASP A 45 20.80 1.98 1.72
CA ASP A 45 20.22 2.32 0.42
C ASP A 45 19.59 3.72 0.40
N ALA A 46 19.33 4.31 1.58
CA ALA A 46 18.71 5.63 1.78
C ALA A 46 17.50 5.90 0.83
N PRO A 47 16.56 4.98 0.65
CA PRO A 47 15.40 5.20 -0.19
C PRO A 47 14.47 6.21 0.50
N GLN A 48 13.66 6.94 -0.25
CA GLN A 48 12.66 7.84 0.34
C GLN A 48 11.40 7.08 0.79
N VAL A 49 11.11 5.99 0.09
CA VAL A 49 10.05 5.03 0.44
C VAL A 49 10.61 3.61 0.27
N ALA A 50 10.33 2.75 1.21
CA ALA A 50 10.72 1.34 1.14
C ALA A 50 9.54 0.44 1.51
N PHE A 51 9.48 -0.75 0.92
CA PHE A 51 8.51 -1.75 1.31
C PHE A 51 9.06 -3.16 1.14
N GLY A 52 8.45 -4.11 1.82
CA GLY A 52 8.80 -5.52 1.74
C GLY A 52 7.62 -6.39 1.35
N LYS A 53 7.53 -7.57 1.94
CA LYS A 53 6.41 -8.51 1.82
C LYS A 53 5.68 -8.62 3.14
N SER A 54 4.41 -9.05 3.08
CA SER A 54 3.65 -9.48 4.24
C SER A 54 3.32 -10.97 4.15
N ALA A 55 3.26 -11.61 5.31
CA ALA A 55 2.63 -12.90 5.48
C ALA A 55 1.20 -12.68 5.96
N TYR A 56 0.22 -13.12 5.19
CA TYR A 56 -1.19 -12.92 5.49
C TYR A 56 -1.71 -14.05 6.36
N TYR A 57 -2.50 -13.71 7.35
CA TYR A 57 -3.14 -14.69 8.21
C TYR A 57 -4.54 -14.25 8.66
N ARG A 58 -5.28 -15.18 9.20
CA ARG A 58 -6.56 -14.96 9.86
C ARG A 58 -6.63 -15.79 11.11
N GLN A 59 -7.22 -15.25 12.17
CA GLN A 59 -7.61 -16.00 13.34
C GLN A 59 -9.08 -16.42 13.20
N GLU A 60 -9.34 -17.71 13.30
CA GLU A 60 -10.70 -18.26 13.31
C GLU A 60 -11.36 -18.07 14.68
N ALA A 61 -12.67 -18.26 14.76
CA ALA A 61 -13.44 -18.07 15.99
C ALA A 61 -13.03 -18.99 17.14
N ASP A 62 -12.42 -20.13 16.84
CA ASP A 62 -11.87 -21.07 17.82
C ASP A 62 -10.41 -20.76 18.23
N GLY A 63 -9.85 -19.65 17.76
CA GLY A 63 -8.48 -19.25 18.00
C GLY A 63 -7.45 -19.83 17.03
N THR A 64 -7.86 -20.71 16.11
CA THR A 64 -6.94 -21.30 15.12
C THR A 64 -6.38 -20.24 14.18
N LEU A 65 -5.05 -20.23 14.01
CA LEU A 65 -4.36 -19.36 13.08
C LEU A 65 -4.23 -20.04 11.72
N VAL A 66 -4.70 -19.37 10.67
CA VAL A 66 -4.68 -19.86 9.28
C VAL A 66 -3.91 -18.89 8.39
N GLN A 67 -2.89 -19.39 7.68
CA GLN A 67 -2.20 -18.59 6.67
C GLN A 67 -3.05 -18.43 5.41
N LEU A 68 -2.95 -17.25 4.81
CA LEU A 68 -3.66 -16.91 3.58
C LEU A 68 -2.69 -16.54 2.47
N PRO A 69 -3.03 -16.81 1.21
CA PRO A 69 -2.27 -16.28 0.09
C PRO A 69 -2.45 -14.76 -0.01
N GLY A 70 -1.37 -14.04 -0.22
CA GLY A 70 -1.43 -12.58 -0.37
C GLY A 70 -0.06 -11.98 -0.69
N GLU A 71 -0.05 -11.04 -1.60
CA GLU A 71 1.13 -10.21 -1.91
C GLU A 71 0.68 -8.95 -2.66
N THR A 72 1.28 -7.81 -2.33
CA THR A 72 1.11 -6.53 -3.02
C THR A 72 2.47 -5.83 -3.17
N PRO A 73 2.66 -5.05 -4.25
CA PRO A 73 1.90 -5.04 -5.49
C PRO A 73 2.08 -6.35 -6.29
N PHE A 74 1.22 -6.60 -7.27
CA PHE A 74 1.34 -7.75 -8.19
C PHE A 74 2.65 -7.73 -8.98
N ASP A 75 3.01 -6.56 -9.57
CA ASP A 75 4.26 -6.37 -10.29
C ASP A 75 5.29 -5.63 -9.43
N ARG A 76 6.16 -6.38 -8.79
CA ARG A 76 7.24 -5.87 -7.94
C ARG A 76 8.51 -5.49 -8.70
N THR A 77 8.67 -5.98 -9.93
CA THR A 77 9.87 -5.82 -10.75
C THR A 77 10.34 -4.36 -10.89
N PRO A 78 9.47 -3.37 -11.15
CA PRO A 78 9.92 -1.99 -11.34
C PRO A 78 10.50 -1.32 -10.09
N TYR A 79 10.31 -1.93 -8.91
CA TYR A 79 10.81 -1.39 -7.64
C TYR A 79 12.15 -2.03 -7.21
N GLU A 80 12.60 -3.07 -7.89
CA GLU A 80 13.85 -3.75 -7.59
C GLU A 80 15.06 -2.91 -8.05
N ALA A 81 16.20 -3.00 -7.32
CA ALA A 81 17.39 -2.20 -7.64
C ALA A 81 17.90 -2.41 -9.06
N ALA A 82 17.88 -3.67 -9.51
CA ALA A 82 18.40 -4.04 -10.82
C ALA A 82 17.49 -3.61 -11.98
N HIS A 83 16.20 -3.34 -11.69
CA HIS A 83 15.15 -3.11 -12.69
C HIS A 83 14.34 -1.83 -12.42
N TYR A 84 14.87 -0.92 -11.60
CA TYR A 84 14.15 0.27 -11.19
C TYR A 84 13.63 1.10 -12.37
N ASP A 85 12.30 1.22 -12.46
CA ASP A 85 11.62 1.97 -13.53
C ASP A 85 10.47 2.80 -12.96
N ASN A 86 10.74 4.07 -12.65
CA ASN A 86 9.73 4.97 -12.12
C ASN A 86 8.53 5.17 -13.07
N LYS A 87 8.73 5.09 -14.39
CA LYS A 87 7.62 5.21 -15.36
C LYS A 87 6.68 4.02 -15.25
N ALA A 88 7.22 2.81 -15.10
CA ALA A 88 6.42 1.60 -14.86
C ALA A 88 5.72 1.68 -13.50
N ILE A 89 6.41 2.09 -12.42
CA ILE A 89 5.82 2.31 -11.09
C ILE A 89 4.60 3.23 -11.18
N ARG A 90 4.77 4.42 -11.78
CA ARG A 90 3.68 5.39 -11.94
C ARG A 90 2.50 4.81 -12.71
N ARG A 91 2.74 4.10 -13.80
CA ARG A 91 1.70 3.43 -14.58
C ARG A 91 0.97 2.39 -13.75
N ASN A 92 1.70 1.55 -13.02
CA ASN A 92 1.13 0.47 -12.22
C ASN A 92 0.22 1.04 -11.13
N VAL A 93 0.66 2.02 -10.35
CA VAL A 93 -0.12 2.59 -9.25
C VAL A 93 -1.26 3.51 -9.69
N LEU A 94 -1.15 4.18 -10.85
CA LEU A 94 -2.15 5.13 -11.31
C LEU A 94 -3.20 4.51 -12.24
N LEU A 95 -2.78 3.60 -13.13
CA LEU A 95 -3.63 3.13 -14.22
C LEU A 95 -4.04 1.66 -14.05
N TYR A 96 -3.24 0.87 -13.32
CA TYR A 96 -3.53 -0.55 -13.13
C TYR A 96 -4.12 -0.87 -11.76
N ASP A 97 -4.13 0.10 -10.84
CA ASP A 97 -4.55 -0.08 -9.45
C ASP A 97 -3.70 -1.16 -8.74
N ASP A 98 -2.41 -1.18 -9.07
CA ASP A 98 -1.42 -2.07 -8.48
C ASP A 98 -0.64 -1.32 -7.39
N GLY A 99 -1.31 -1.09 -6.27
CA GLY A 99 -0.78 -0.30 -5.15
C GLY A 99 0.07 -1.13 -4.19
N ILE A 100 0.94 -0.43 -3.47
CA ILE A 100 1.70 -0.99 -2.35
C ILE A 100 0.83 -0.92 -1.10
N SER A 101 0.81 -1.98 -0.29
CA SER A 101 0.09 -2.00 0.98
C SER A 101 0.78 -1.13 2.03
N GLY A 102 0.00 -0.35 2.78
CA GLY A 102 0.52 0.51 3.85
C GLY A 102 1.26 -0.24 4.94
N ILE A 103 0.80 -1.45 5.28
CA ILE A 103 1.41 -2.28 6.34
C ILE A 103 2.85 -2.69 6.02
N GLU A 104 3.21 -2.81 4.75
CA GLU A 104 4.53 -3.22 4.30
C GLU A 104 5.49 -2.04 4.14
N THR A 105 4.98 -0.81 4.22
CA THR A 105 5.67 0.38 3.75
C THR A 105 6.31 1.15 4.88
N MET A 106 7.51 1.65 4.61
CA MET A 106 8.25 2.57 5.44
C MET A 106 8.49 3.86 4.65
N TYR A 107 8.27 4.99 5.30
CA TYR A 107 8.37 6.31 4.69
C TYR A 107 9.42 7.15 5.41
N GLU A 108 10.21 7.91 4.67
CA GLU A 108 10.93 9.02 5.28
C GLU A 108 9.92 10.00 5.87
N ARG A 109 10.11 10.39 7.15
CA ARG A 109 9.11 11.14 7.92
C ARG A 109 8.69 12.45 7.25
N GLY A 110 9.65 13.21 6.71
CA GLY A 110 9.39 14.53 6.14
C GLY A 110 8.47 14.48 4.93
N ILE A 111 8.73 13.57 3.99
CA ILE A 111 7.90 13.42 2.80
C ILE A 111 6.52 12.86 3.13
N PHE A 112 6.44 11.95 4.11
CA PHE A 112 5.17 11.38 4.51
C PHE A 112 4.29 12.41 5.22
N LEU A 113 4.87 13.22 6.10
CA LEU A 113 4.19 14.33 6.76
C LEU A 113 3.59 15.31 5.74
N ASP A 114 4.38 15.75 4.76
CA ASP A 114 3.93 16.65 3.69
C ASP A 114 2.77 16.04 2.87
N ALA A 115 2.85 14.75 2.54
CA ALA A 115 1.77 14.06 1.83
C ALA A 115 0.50 13.97 2.66
N LEU A 116 0.59 13.58 3.94
CA LEU A 116 -0.56 13.51 4.85
C LEU A 116 -1.22 14.86 5.07
N GLN A 117 -0.45 15.94 5.17
CA GLN A 117 -0.99 17.31 5.27
C GLN A 117 -1.82 17.69 4.03
N LYS A 118 -1.35 17.34 2.83
CA LYS A 118 -2.08 17.58 1.57
C LYS A 118 -3.33 16.70 1.45
N MET A 119 -3.29 15.47 1.96
CA MET A 119 -4.40 14.52 1.93
C MET A 119 -5.47 14.81 3.00
N ASN A 120 -5.09 15.41 4.12
CA ASN A 120 -5.98 15.65 5.26
C ASN A 120 -7.23 16.47 4.85
N GLY A 121 -8.40 16.01 5.31
CA GLY A 121 -9.68 16.59 4.95
C GLY A 121 -10.21 16.22 3.56
N ARG A 122 -9.43 15.52 2.73
CA ARG A 122 -9.80 15.07 1.37
C ARG A 122 -9.88 13.56 1.24
N VAL A 123 -8.82 12.86 1.65
CA VAL A 123 -8.74 11.40 1.73
C VAL A 123 -8.93 11.02 3.19
N ARG A 124 -9.73 10.00 3.49
CA ARG A 124 -10.11 9.72 4.87
C ARG A 124 -9.46 8.46 5.44
N PHE A 125 -9.41 7.38 4.68
CA PHE A 125 -9.04 6.05 5.19
C PHE A 125 -7.79 5.46 4.55
N ALA A 126 -7.33 5.98 3.42
CA ALA A 126 -6.25 5.41 2.63
C ALA A 126 -4.99 6.29 2.69
N GLU A 127 -4.29 6.29 3.83
CA GLU A 127 -3.04 7.03 4.01
C GLU A 127 -1.92 6.50 3.10
N ASP A 128 -1.94 5.23 2.76
CA ASP A 128 -1.01 4.56 1.85
C ASP A 128 -1.13 5.04 0.40
N PHE A 129 -2.22 5.74 0.05
CA PHE A 129 -2.33 6.41 -1.24
C PHE A 129 -1.28 7.52 -1.42
N ALA A 130 -0.59 7.95 -0.38
CA ALA A 130 0.59 8.80 -0.45
C ALA A 130 1.66 8.22 -1.41
N THR A 131 1.80 6.90 -1.51
CA THR A 131 2.73 6.23 -2.43
C THR A 131 2.49 6.61 -3.90
N ARG A 132 1.25 6.91 -4.27
CA ARG A 132 0.90 7.37 -5.62
C ARG A 132 1.43 8.78 -5.92
N MET A 133 1.35 9.67 -4.92
CA MET A 133 1.98 11.01 -5.03
C MET A 133 3.50 10.87 -5.16
N PHE A 134 4.11 10.02 -4.35
CA PHE A 134 5.56 9.79 -4.38
C PHE A 134 6.02 9.26 -5.74
N ALA A 135 5.27 8.34 -6.33
CA ALA A 135 5.56 7.85 -7.68
C ALA A 135 5.48 8.98 -8.73
N VAL A 136 4.50 9.89 -8.63
CA VAL A 136 4.38 11.06 -9.54
C VAL A 136 5.53 12.05 -9.33
N GLN A 137 5.94 12.27 -8.11
CA GLN A 137 7.09 13.13 -7.76
C GLN A 137 8.44 12.53 -8.20
N GLY A 138 8.46 11.26 -8.59
CA GLY A 138 9.70 10.57 -8.97
C GLY A 138 10.57 10.18 -7.79
N LEU A 139 9.98 10.07 -6.59
CA LEU A 139 10.72 9.65 -5.40
C LEU A 139 11.19 8.21 -5.53
N HIS A 140 12.34 7.91 -4.92
CA HIS A 140 12.92 6.57 -4.94
C HIS A 140 12.13 5.62 -4.04
N ILE A 141 11.33 4.73 -4.65
CA ILE A 141 10.55 3.70 -3.99
C ILE A 141 11.25 2.36 -4.16
N ARG A 142 11.68 1.76 -3.07
CA ARG A 142 12.49 0.55 -3.04
C ARG A 142 11.71 -0.66 -2.55
N CYS A 143 11.73 -1.75 -3.31
CA CYS A 143 11.24 -3.05 -2.88
C CYS A 143 12.37 -3.90 -2.30
N TYR A 144 12.09 -4.57 -1.20
CA TYR A 144 12.94 -5.60 -0.60
C TYR A 144 12.25 -6.97 -0.68
N ASP A 145 12.99 -7.97 -1.10
CA ASP A 145 12.52 -9.36 -1.15
C ASP A 145 12.65 -10.01 0.24
N ARG A 146 11.92 -9.45 1.22
CA ARG A 146 11.86 -9.96 2.59
C ARG A 146 10.48 -9.76 3.18
N ILE A 147 10.01 -10.73 3.98
CA ILE A 147 8.80 -10.61 4.77
C ILE A 147 9.11 -9.72 5.97
N LEU A 148 8.31 -8.66 6.14
CA LEU A 148 8.48 -7.67 7.20
C LEU A 148 7.38 -7.73 8.24
N ARG A 149 6.17 -8.19 7.85
CA ARG A 149 4.97 -8.14 8.68
C ARG A 149 4.16 -9.42 8.58
N TRP A 150 3.50 -9.75 9.69
CA TRP A 150 2.28 -10.53 9.71
C TRP A 150 1.10 -9.58 9.60
N TYR A 151 0.22 -9.84 8.63
CA TYR A 151 -0.96 -9.01 8.36
C TYR A 151 -2.24 -9.80 8.63
N GLU A 152 -3.03 -9.34 9.61
CA GLU A 152 -4.33 -9.94 9.91
C GLU A 152 -5.37 -9.51 8.87
N TYR A 153 -5.83 -10.45 8.08
CA TYR A 153 -6.76 -10.18 6.98
C TYR A 153 -8.22 -10.38 7.40
N GLY A 154 -9.07 -9.41 7.10
CA GLY A 154 -10.53 -9.49 7.28
C GLY A 154 -11.06 -8.67 8.45
N THR A 155 -10.23 -8.27 9.39
CA THR A 155 -10.62 -7.44 10.56
C THR A 155 -10.44 -5.94 10.32
N GLY A 156 -9.58 -5.57 9.37
CA GLY A 156 -9.17 -4.20 9.10
C GLY A 156 -10.24 -3.33 8.43
N VAL A 157 -10.03 -2.01 8.47
CA VAL A 157 -10.89 -0.99 7.87
C VAL A 157 -10.97 -1.13 6.34
N SER A 158 -9.94 -1.66 5.72
CA SER A 158 -9.80 -1.81 4.26
C SER A 158 -10.31 -3.14 3.71
N THR A 159 -10.52 -4.16 4.55
CA THR A 159 -10.77 -5.55 4.09
C THR A 159 -12.20 -6.03 4.29
N ASN A 160 -13.08 -5.28 4.97
CA ASN A 160 -14.48 -5.65 5.14
C ASN A 160 -15.34 -5.24 3.92
N GLU A 161 -16.52 -5.83 3.75
CA GLU A 161 -17.41 -5.56 2.60
C GLU A 161 -17.78 -4.08 2.42
N LYS A 162 -17.89 -3.30 3.51
CA LYS A 162 -18.18 -1.86 3.48
C LYS A 162 -16.97 -1.02 3.07
N ALA A 163 -15.78 -1.62 3.10
CA ALA A 163 -14.53 -0.93 2.79
C ALA A 163 -14.45 -0.54 1.33
N ARG A 164 -14.89 -1.39 0.41
CA ARG A 164 -14.74 -1.15 -1.02
C ARG A 164 -15.29 0.21 -1.48
N ALA A 165 -16.51 0.55 -1.06
CA ALA A 165 -17.10 1.84 -1.42
C ALA A 165 -16.33 3.03 -0.82
N ARG A 166 -15.76 2.87 0.37
CA ARG A 166 -14.92 3.89 1.04
C ARG A 166 -13.60 4.08 0.31
N MET A 167 -12.94 2.97 -0.03
CA MET A 167 -11.67 2.99 -0.77
C MET A 167 -11.83 3.57 -2.17
N ASP A 168 -12.95 3.25 -2.87
CA ASP A 168 -13.27 3.87 -4.16
C ASP A 168 -13.49 5.38 -4.04
N ALA A 169 -14.14 5.84 -2.96
CA ALA A 169 -14.33 7.27 -2.70
C ALA A 169 -13.00 7.97 -2.42
N ASP A 170 -12.16 7.39 -1.58
CA ASP A 170 -10.82 7.90 -1.26
C ASP A 170 -9.92 7.92 -2.49
N TRP A 171 -9.99 6.89 -3.33
CA TRP A 171 -9.24 6.84 -4.58
C TRP A 171 -9.63 8.00 -5.53
N ARG A 172 -10.91 8.27 -5.69
CA ARG A 172 -11.38 9.40 -6.48
C ARG A 172 -10.97 10.75 -5.90
N ALA A 173 -11.06 10.90 -4.59
CA ALA A 173 -10.60 12.10 -3.87
C ALA A 173 -9.09 12.30 -4.07
N MET A 174 -8.30 11.23 -3.96
CA MET A 174 -6.85 11.25 -4.20
C MET A 174 -6.50 11.66 -5.63
N LEU A 175 -7.16 11.09 -6.63
CA LEU A 175 -6.95 11.48 -8.03
C LEU A 175 -7.31 12.94 -8.29
N THR A 176 -8.36 13.45 -7.64
CA THR A 176 -8.72 14.87 -7.74
C THR A 176 -7.65 15.75 -7.12
N LEU A 177 -7.17 15.42 -5.93
CA LEU A 177 -6.05 16.10 -5.29
C LEU A 177 -4.80 16.08 -6.17
N MET A 178 -4.43 14.93 -6.71
CA MET A 178 -3.26 14.81 -7.58
C MET A 178 -3.40 15.63 -8.86
N ARG A 179 -4.59 15.71 -9.45
CA ARG A 179 -4.85 16.53 -10.62
C ARG A 179 -4.70 18.03 -10.33
N GLU A 180 -5.08 18.47 -9.12
CA GLU A 180 -4.87 19.86 -8.68
C GLU A 180 -3.38 20.16 -8.47
N LEU A 181 -2.64 19.23 -7.84
CA LEU A 181 -1.21 19.39 -7.55
C LEU A 181 -0.32 19.24 -8.79
N TYR A 182 -0.72 18.37 -9.73
CA TYR A 182 0.06 18.04 -10.94
C TYR A 182 -0.76 18.21 -12.22
N PRO A 183 -1.27 19.42 -12.52
CA PRO A 183 -2.22 19.64 -13.60
C PRO A 183 -1.65 19.36 -15.00
N GLN A 184 -0.32 19.43 -15.15
CA GLN A 184 0.38 19.18 -16.44
C GLN A 184 0.78 17.69 -16.60
N ASP A 185 0.64 16.87 -15.57
CA ASP A 185 1.02 15.47 -15.66
C ASP A 185 0.00 14.66 -16.49
N CYS A 186 0.44 14.16 -17.62
CA CYS A 186 -0.44 13.45 -18.56
C CYS A 186 -0.97 12.13 -18.00
N MET A 187 -0.19 11.43 -17.15
CA MET A 187 -0.60 10.15 -16.57
C MET A 187 -1.62 10.35 -15.45
N VAL A 188 -1.44 11.38 -14.63
CA VAL A 188 -2.43 11.80 -13.62
C VAL A 188 -3.75 12.19 -14.29
N ARG A 189 -3.68 12.98 -15.37
CA ARG A 189 -4.87 13.37 -16.15
C ARG A 189 -5.58 12.16 -16.72
N LEU A 190 -4.85 11.21 -17.31
CA LEU A 190 -5.41 10.00 -17.89
C LEU A 190 -6.07 9.11 -16.81
N ALA A 191 -5.42 8.94 -15.65
CA ALA A 191 -5.97 8.20 -14.53
C ALA A 191 -7.26 8.87 -14.02
N TRP A 192 -7.24 10.19 -13.85
CA TRP A 192 -8.43 10.92 -13.44
C TRP A 192 -9.59 10.72 -14.42
N GLU A 193 -9.37 10.86 -15.71
CA GLU A 193 -10.39 10.63 -16.75
C GLU A 193 -10.89 9.18 -16.75
N TYR A 194 -10.02 8.21 -16.53
CA TYR A 194 -10.38 6.80 -16.51
C TYR A 194 -11.30 6.44 -15.32
N TYR A 195 -10.97 6.94 -14.13
CA TYR A 195 -11.69 6.57 -12.89
C TYR A 195 -12.89 7.47 -12.57
N HIS A 196 -12.93 8.73 -13.04
CA HIS A 196 -14.04 9.65 -12.78
C HIS A 196 -15.18 9.55 -13.81
N ASN A 197 -14.93 9.00 -14.98
CA ASN A 197 -15.94 8.92 -16.04
C ASN A 197 -16.98 7.81 -15.89
N ASP A 198 -16.99 7.09 -14.77
CA ASP A 198 -17.99 6.05 -14.47
C ASP A 198 -19.44 6.56 -14.47
N ARG A 199 -19.65 7.83 -14.14
CA ARG A 199 -21.00 8.41 -13.98
C ARG A 199 -21.57 9.01 -15.27
N HIS A 200 -20.74 9.34 -16.24
CA HIS A 200 -21.15 10.16 -17.39
C HIS A 200 -20.85 9.55 -18.76
N LYS A 201 -20.04 8.51 -18.85
CA LYS A 201 -19.72 7.88 -20.13
C LYS A 201 -20.08 6.39 -20.11
N SER A 202 -20.63 5.93 -21.27
CA SER A 202 -20.98 4.52 -21.43
C SER A 202 -19.77 3.60 -21.18
N ARG A 203 -20.01 2.35 -20.85
CA ARG A 203 -18.98 1.30 -20.72
C ARG A 203 -18.06 1.23 -21.96
N LEU A 204 -18.59 1.56 -23.14
CA LEU A 204 -17.87 1.61 -24.40
C LEU A 204 -16.81 2.73 -24.39
N VAL A 205 -17.15 3.94 -23.96
CA VAL A 205 -16.22 5.06 -23.91
C VAL A 205 -15.10 4.79 -22.91
N ARG A 206 -15.43 4.24 -21.75
CA ARG A 206 -14.42 3.84 -20.74
C ARG A 206 -13.51 2.73 -21.27
N GLY A 207 -14.07 1.74 -21.99
CA GLY A 207 -13.31 0.70 -22.67
C GLY A 207 -12.38 1.24 -23.74
N LEU A 208 -12.81 2.27 -24.48
CA LEU A 208 -11.97 2.95 -25.48
C LEU A 208 -10.83 3.75 -24.82
N ILE A 209 -11.12 4.52 -23.76
CA ILE A 209 -10.08 5.24 -22.99
C ILE A 209 -9.04 4.27 -22.45
N GLY A 210 -9.50 3.15 -21.84
CA GLY A 210 -8.61 2.12 -21.31
C GLY A 210 -7.75 1.43 -22.37
N ARG A 211 -8.28 1.22 -23.58
CA ARG A 211 -7.54 0.59 -24.69
C ARG A 211 -6.59 1.56 -25.40
N LEU A 212 -7.06 2.75 -25.71
CA LEU A 212 -6.28 3.73 -26.48
C LEU A 212 -5.27 4.47 -25.60
N GLY A 213 -5.68 4.82 -24.38
CA GLY A 213 -4.80 5.53 -23.44
C GLY A 213 -3.84 4.61 -22.70
N VAL A 214 -4.23 3.33 -22.48
CA VAL A 214 -3.44 2.35 -21.70
C VAL A 214 -3.49 0.99 -22.40
N PRO A 215 -2.78 0.82 -23.53
CA PRO A 215 -2.85 -0.42 -24.33
C PRO A 215 -2.47 -1.69 -23.53
N GLN A 216 -1.51 -1.57 -22.61
CA GLN A 216 -1.05 -2.68 -21.76
C GLN A 216 -2.02 -3.04 -20.63
N ASN A 217 -3.01 -2.18 -20.33
CA ASN A 217 -3.92 -2.38 -19.20
C ASN A 217 -4.68 -3.71 -19.30
N CYS A 218 -5.14 -4.08 -20.48
CA CYS A 218 -5.87 -5.33 -20.67
C CYS A 218 -4.99 -6.56 -20.38
N ALA A 219 -3.74 -6.57 -20.86
CA ALA A 219 -2.79 -7.66 -20.61
C ALA A 219 -2.41 -7.74 -19.13
N PHE A 220 -2.09 -6.62 -18.51
CA PHE A 220 -1.75 -6.52 -17.09
C PHE A 220 -2.91 -7.02 -16.21
N LYS A 221 -4.12 -6.52 -16.42
CA LYS A 221 -5.29 -6.96 -15.64
C LYS A 221 -5.68 -8.41 -15.89
N LYS A 222 -5.42 -8.94 -17.09
CA LYS A 222 -5.60 -10.38 -17.36
C LYS A 222 -4.59 -11.20 -16.56
N ALA A 223 -3.31 -10.82 -16.57
CA ALA A 223 -2.27 -11.49 -15.81
C ALA A 223 -2.55 -11.41 -14.30
N GLN A 224 -2.90 -10.23 -13.79
CA GLN A 224 -3.24 -10.02 -12.38
C GLN A 224 -4.43 -10.88 -11.92
N ARG A 225 -5.47 -11.05 -12.76
CA ARG A 225 -6.63 -11.91 -12.43
C ARG A 225 -6.31 -13.39 -12.42
N SER A 226 -5.37 -13.84 -13.23
CA SER A 226 -4.94 -15.23 -13.29
C SER A 226 -3.81 -15.54 -12.31
N TRP A 227 -3.25 -14.51 -11.69
CA TRP A 227 -2.18 -14.66 -10.70
C TRP A 227 -2.74 -15.24 -9.39
N GLN A 228 -2.02 -16.20 -8.88
CA GLN A 228 -2.26 -16.76 -7.56
C GLN A 228 -1.16 -16.26 -6.63
N PRO A 229 -1.49 -15.38 -5.69
CA PRO A 229 -0.50 -14.88 -4.75
C PRO A 229 0.07 -16.03 -3.92
N PRO A 230 1.35 -15.97 -3.57
CA PRO A 230 1.98 -16.99 -2.73
C PRO A 230 1.43 -16.94 -1.30
N VAL A 231 1.55 -18.04 -0.58
CA VAL A 231 1.47 -18.08 0.88
C VAL A 231 2.87 -17.76 1.41
N ASN A 232 3.02 -16.60 2.01
CA ASN A 232 4.29 -16.11 2.52
C ASN A 232 4.43 -16.41 4.03
N GLY A 233 5.65 -16.70 4.47
CA GLY A 233 5.98 -16.87 5.89
C GLY A 233 5.85 -18.30 6.41
N ASP A 234 6.25 -18.47 7.65
CA ASP A 234 6.14 -19.73 8.41
C ASP A 234 5.20 -19.54 9.60
N LEU A 235 4.09 -20.25 9.62
CA LEU A 235 3.10 -20.19 10.69
C LEU A 235 3.69 -20.47 12.08
N ALA A 236 4.78 -21.23 12.17
CA ALA A 236 5.47 -21.48 13.43
C ALA A 236 6.03 -20.19 14.04
N GLU A 237 6.48 -19.24 13.22
CA GLU A 237 6.95 -17.92 13.71
C GLU A 237 5.78 -17.10 14.28
N LEU A 238 4.62 -17.08 13.61
CA LEU A 238 3.44 -16.39 14.14
C LEU A 238 2.98 -17.00 15.48
N LYS A 239 2.97 -18.32 15.60
CA LYS A 239 2.58 -19.00 16.85
C LYS A 239 3.51 -18.65 18.01
N LYS A 240 4.82 -18.45 17.78
CA LYS A 240 5.74 -17.98 18.83
C LYS A 240 5.37 -16.58 19.32
N ILE A 241 4.96 -15.69 18.42
CA ILE A 241 4.54 -14.33 18.77
C ILE A 241 3.29 -14.37 19.65
N TYR A 242 2.30 -15.20 19.29
CA TYR A 242 1.08 -15.37 20.08
C TYR A 242 1.37 -15.94 21.47
N ALA A 243 2.19 -16.99 21.57
CA ALA A 243 2.57 -17.57 22.85
C ALA A 243 3.27 -16.55 23.77
N TYR A 244 4.15 -15.71 23.22
CA TYR A 244 4.82 -14.65 23.97
C TYR A 244 3.83 -13.58 24.49
N ALA A 245 2.85 -13.20 23.65
CA ALA A 245 1.83 -12.22 24.04
C ALA A 245 0.87 -12.74 25.14
N GLU A 246 0.60 -14.05 25.17
CA GLU A 246 -0.19 -14.67 26.23
C GLU A 246 0.55 -14.70 27.58
N GLU A 247 1.86 -14.96 27.57
CA GLU A 247 2.69 -14.95 28.78
C GLU A 247 2.75 -13.56 29.44
N ASP A 248 2.88 -12.49 28.61
CA ASP A 248 2.94 -11.09 29.10
C ASP A 248 1.61 -10.59 29.68
N THR A 249 0.46 -11.17 29.30
CA THR A 249 -0.86 -10.81 29.83
C THR A 249 -1.15 -11.43 31.18
N HIS A 250 -0.36 -12.41 31.63
CA HIS A 250 -0.49 -13.11 32.91
C HIS A 250 0.58 -12.73 33.93
N ALA A 251 1.52 -11.84 33.59
CA ALA A 251 2.56 -11.32 34.47
C ALA A 251 2.20 -9.94 35.03
#